data_d8aca7d9c3cd4790b6123759d1bad35b
#
_entry.id   d8aca7d9c3cd4790b6123759d1bad35b
#
_cell.length_a   1.000
_cell.length_b   1.000
_cell.length_c   1.000
_cell.angle_alpha   90.00
_cell.angle_beta   90.00
_cell.angle_gamma   90.00
#
_symmetry.space_group_name_H-M   'P 1'
#
loop_
_entity.id
_entity.type
_entity.pdbx_description
1 polymer ?
#
loop_
_entity_poly.entity_id
_entity_poly.type
_entity_poly.pdbx_seq_one_letter_code
_entity_poly.pdbx_strand_id
1 'polypeptide(L)'
;ALAVYRDQLDEVDRDRERNLIDDDEARAARAEIERRLLQAARAPTGGAPVARGRPLAAAVLAVVVASAGLGVYLVNGNPGMPGQPLAARDLDERREERERQARQLAGLEERAREDPPSSAEFWFSLGRLRAQLVGPGEAAAAFREGLARNPADPLLLAALGEVLVEAAEGTVTPAAKELFTAVRDRAP
;
A
#
# COMPACT_ATOMS: atom_id res chain seq x y z
N ALA A 1 42.11 -6.56 -5.00
CA ALA A 1 41.66 -7.90 -4.62
C ALA A 1 42.75 -8.97 -4.83
N LEU A 2 43.44 -9.04 -6.00
CA LEU A 2 44.47 -10.05 -6.28
C LEU A 2 45.73 -9.94 -5.40
N ALA A 3 46.08 -8.74 -4.94
CA ALA A 3 47.23 -8.53 -4.04
C ALA A 3 47.02 -9.25 -2.70
N VAL A 4 45.82 -9.20 -2.15
CA VAL A 4 45.48 -9.84 -0.86
C VAL A 4 45.70 -11.36 -0.90
N TYR A 5 45.35 -12.01 -1.99
CA TYR A 5 45.56 -13.46 -2.13
C TYR A 5 47.03 -13.84 -2.29
N ARG A 6 47.86 -12.97 -2.88
CA ARG A 6 49.31 -13.18 -2.92
C ARG A 6 49.94 -13.08 -1.53
N ASP A 7 49.55 -12.05 -0.77
CA ASP A 7 50.03 -11.88 0.60
C ASP A 7 49.65 -13.09 1.48
N GLN A 8 48.47 -13.68 1.27
CA GLN A 8 48.02 -14.89 1.97
C GLN A 8 48.84 -16.13 1.58
N LEU A 9 49.22 -16.28 0.32
CA LEU A 9 50.11 -17.37 -0.12
C LEU A 9 51.50 -17.23 0.50
N ASP A 10 52.06 -16.02 0.53
CA ASP A 10 53.33 -15.72 1.16
C ASP A 10 53.32 -15.94 2.69
N GLU A 11 52.15 -15.79 3.32
CA GLU A 11 51.95 -16.08 4.75
C GLU A 11 51.97 -17.58 5.02
N VAL A 12 51.26 -18.38 4.22
CA VAL A 12 51.27 -19.85 4.32
C VAL A 12 52.69 -20.41 4.17
N ASP A 13 53.53 -19.84 3.27
CA ASP A 13 54.90 -20.26 3.09
C ASP A 13 55.77 -19.93 4.30
N ARG A 14 55.60 -18.75 4.87
CA ARG A 14 56.30 -18.33 6.09
C ARG A 14 55.94 -19.18 7.32
N ASP A 15 54.63 -19.55 7.45
CA ASP A 15 54.17 -20.36 8.56
C ASP A 15 54.65 -21.82 8.44
N ARG A 16 54.77 -22.33 7.23
CA ARG A 16 55.40 -23.62 6.99
C ARG A 16 56.92 -23.60 7.32
N GLU A 17 57.67 -22.56 6.90
CA GLU A 17 59.07 -22.40 7.22
C GLU A 17 59.34 -22.29 8.73
N ARG A 18 58.36 -21.74 9.49
CA ARG A 18 58.43 -21.63 10.94
C ARG A 18 57.95 -22.88 11.68
N ASN A 19 57.56 -23.95 10.95
CA ASN A 19 56.96 -25.16 11.48
C ASN A 19 55.69 -24.90 12.33
N LEU A 20 54.92 -23.86 11.98
CA LEU A 20 53.65 -23.56 12.60
C LEU A 20 52.52 -24.38 12.01
N ILE A 21 52.67 -24.85 10.77
CA ILE A 21 51.77 -25.73 10.04
C ILE A 21 52.55 -26.85 9.39
N ASP A 22 51.97 -28.04 9.26
CA ASP A 22 52.60 -29.16 8.59
C ASP A 22 52.48 -29.05 7.05
N ASP A 23 53.21 -29.94 6.33
CA ASP A 23 53.26 -29.93 4.85
C ASP A 23 51.89 -30.27 4.24
N ASP A 24 51.05 -31.03 4.93
CA ASP A 24 49.70 -31.38 4.44
C ASP A 24 48.72 -30.21 4.64
N GLU A 25 48.80 -29.53 5.77
CA GLU A 25 48.03 -28.33 6.09
C GLU A 25 48.40 -27.18 5.15
N ALA A 26 49.68 -26.97 4.88
CA ALA A 26 50.18 -25.96 3.93
C ALA A 26 49.67 -26.21 2.50
N ARG A 27 49.65 -27.46 2.05
CA ARG A 27 49.08 -27.82 0.73
C ARG A 27 47.60 -27.60 0.64
N ALA A 28 46.83 -27.95 1.69
CA ALA A 28 45.40 -27.72 1.74
C ALA A 28 45.06 -26.23 1.75
N ALA A 29 45.77 -25.42 2.54
CA ALA A 29 45.60 -23.97 2.59
C ALA A 29 45.89 -23.31 1.26
N ARG A 30 47.01 -23.68 0.60
CA ARG A 30 47.32 -23.19 -0.75
C ARG A 30 46.23 -23.51 -1.77
N ALA A 31 45.77 -24.74 -1.82
CA ALA A 31 44.74 -25.18 -2.76
C ALA A 31 43.46 -24.38 -2.60
N GLU A 32 43.06 -24.05 -1.36
CA GLU A 32 41.87 -23.25 -1.09
C GLU A 32 42.05 -21.77 -1.49
N ILE A 33 43.22 -21.17 -1.21
CA ILE A 33 43.55 -19.79 -1.63
C ILE A 33 43.56 -19.69 -3.15
N GLU A 34 44.22 -20.63 -3.85
CA GLU A 34 44.26 -20.68 -5.31
C GLU A 34 42.87 -20.86 -5.92
N ARG A 35 41.99 -21.68 -5.31
CA ARG A 35 40.61 -21.84 -5.74
C ARG A 35 39.82 -20.53 -5.62
N ARG A 36 39.98 -19.83 -4.51
CA ARG A 36 39.36 -18.52 -4.30
C ARG A 36 39.90 -17.45 -5.26
N LEU A 37 41.19 -17.46 -5.52
CA LEU A 37 41.82 -16.57 -6.49
C LEU A 37 41.28 -16.81 -7.91
N LEU A 38 41.10 -18.08 -8.31
CA LEU A 38 40.50 -18.43 -9.59
C LEU A 38 39.01 -18.05 -9.67
N GLN A 39 38.28 -18.18 -8.58
CA GLN A 39 36.88 -17.71 -8.51
C GLN A 39 36.82 -16.19 -8.59
N ALA A 40 37.68 -15.47 -7.89
CA ALA A 40 37.75 -14.02 -7.94
C ALA A 40 38.20 -13.49 -9.32
N ALA A 41 39.11 -14.22 -10.00
CA ALA A 41 39.54 -13.91 -11.37
C ALA A 41 38.48 -14.24 -12.43
N ARG A 42 37.59 -15.22 -12.15
CA ARG A 42 36.48 -15.60 -13.00
C ARG A 42 35.20 -14.82 -12.67
N ALA A 43 35.12 -14.25 -11.48
CA ALA A 43 34.04 -13.33 -11.20
C ALA A 43 34.09 -12.22 -12.27
N PRO A 44 33.03 -12.05 -13.07
CA PRO A 44 33.03 -10.94 -14.00
C PRO A 44 33.27 -9.71 -13.13
N THR A 45 34.33 -8.98 -13.38
CA THR A 45 34.46 -7.60 -12.90
C THR A 45 33.27 -6.89 -13.50
N GLY A 46 32.16 -6.97 -12.73
CA GLY A 46 30.86 -6.49 -13.17
C GLY A 46 30.78 -4.98 -13.06
N GLY A 47 31.51 -4.32 -13.93
CA GLY A 47 30.86 -3.28 -14.69
C GLY A 47 30.06 -4.03 -15.76
N ALA A 48 28.73 -4.04 -15.68
CA ALA A 48 27.92 -4.31 -16.84
C ALA A 48 28.57 -3.54 -17.99
N PRO A 49 28.84 -4.15 -19.17
CA PRO A 49 29.35 -3.40 -20.27
C PRO A 49 28.39 -2.25 -20.48
N VAL A 50 28.78 -1.07 -20.01
CA VAL A 50 28.13 0.15 -20.48
C VAL A 50 28.37 0.06 -21.97
N ALA A 51 27.31 -0.39 -22.66
CA ALA A 51 27.34 -0.53 -24.09
C ALA A 51 27.72 0.85 -24.62
N ARG A 52 29.01 1.00 -24.96
CA ARG A 52 29.63 2.22 -25.45
C ARG A 52 29.00 2.71 -26.77
N GLY A 53 27.89 2.10 -27.17
CA GLY A 53 27.32 2.26 -28.47
C GLY A 53 26.08 3.14 -28.61
N ARG A 54 25.40 3.58 -27.52
CA ARG A 54 24.11 4.27 -27.72
C ARG A 54 23.73 5.26 -26.62
N PRO A 55 24.55 6.29 -26.31
CA PRO A 55 24.08 7.36 -25.42
C PRO A 55 22.87 8.07 -26.03
N LEU A 56 22.78 8.13 -27.36
CA LEU A 56 21.64 8.68 -28.10
C LEU A 56 20.37 7.84 -27.91
N ALA A 57 20.45 6.52 -27.96
CA ALA A 57 19.30 5.64 -27.74
C ALA A 57 18.80 5.72 -26.29
N ALA A 58 19.69 5.79 -25.30
CA ALA A 58 19.33 6.00 -23.91
C ALA A 58 18.68 7.37 -23.69
N ALA A 59 19.20 8.41 -24.31
CA ALA A 59 18.62 9.76 -24.26
C ALA A 59 17.24 9.81 -24.92
N VAL A 60 17.07 9.19 -26.09
CA VAL A 60 15.75 9.08 -26.77
C VAL A 60 14.75 8.33 -25.90
N LEU A 61 15.16 7.20 -25.31
CA LEU A 61 14.29 6.44 -24.43
C LEU A 61 13.85 7.26 -23.20
N ALA A 62 14.80 7.99 -22.58
CA ALA A 62 14.49 8.86 -21.46
C ALA A 62 13.49 9.96 -21.83
N VAL A 63 13.64 10.58 -23.00
CA VAL A 63 12.69 11.58 -23.53
C VAL A 63 11.33 10.96 -23.79
N VAL A 64 11.27 9.78 -24.41
CA VAL A 64 10.01 9.07 -24.68
C VAL A 64 9.28 8.75 -23.38
N VAL A 65 9.97 8.21 -22.37
CA VAL A 65 9.38 7.89 -21.06
C VAL A 65 8.88 9.15 -20.35
N ALA A 66 9.68 10.22 -20.35
CA ALA A 66 9.28 11.49 -19.76
C ALA A 66 8.06 12.12 -20.47
N SER A 67 8.05 12.09 -21.81
CA SER A 67 6.93 12.61 -22.61
C SER A 67 5.66 11.78 -22.43
N ALA A 68 5.78 10.44 -22.36
CA ALA A 68 4.66 9.55 -22.07
C ALA A 68 4.09 9.81 -20.67
N GLY A 69 4.96 9.93 -19.66
CA GLY A 69 4.54 10.28 -18.29
C GLY A 69 3.84 11.63 -18.21
N LEU A 70 4.38 12.64 -18.87
CA LEU A 70 3.76 13.97 -18.97
C LEU A 70 2.41 13.90 -19.72
N GLY A 71 2.33 13.12 -20.79
CA GLY A 71 1.08 12.93 -21.55
C GLY A 71 -0.01 12.28 -20.69
N VAL A 72 0.33 11.22 -19.96
CA VAL A 72 -0.61 10.59 -19.02
C VAL A 72 -1.05 11.57 -17.93
N TYR A 73 -0.12 12.37 -17.40
CA TYR A 73 -0.44 13.38 -16.40
C TYR A 73 -1.39 14.48 -16.97
N LEU A 74 -1.17 14.95 -18.20
CA LEU A 74 -2.01 15.97 -18.81
C LEU A 74 -3.43 15.47 -19.14
N VAL A 75 -3.57 14.19 -19.46
CA VAL A 75 -4.87 13.57 -19.80
C VAL A 75 -5.65 13.15 -18.55
N ASN A 76 -4.99 12.54 -17.57
CA ASN A 76 -5.66 11.99 -16.38
C ASN A 76 -5.48 12.85 -15.12
N GLY A 77 -4.51 13.76 -15.13
CA GLY A 77 -4.28 14.71 -14.05
C GLY A 77 -5.13 15.96 -14.18
N ASN A 78 -5.06 16.81 -13.20
CA ASN A 78 -5.69 18.13 -13.23
C ASN A 78 -4.62 19.23 -13.09
N PRO A 79 -3.86 19.54 -14.16
CA PRO A 79 -2.76 20.52 -14.11
C PRO A 79 -3.22 21.95 -13.82
N GLY A 80 -4.51 22.24 -14.01
CA GLY A 80 -5.11 23.53 -13.67
C GLY A 80 -5.54 23.68 -12.22
N MET A 81 -5.42 22.60 -11.41
CA MET A 81 -5.77 22.69 -9.99
C MET A 81 -4.71 23.51 -9.24
N PRO A 82 -5.09 24.64 -8.62
CA PRO A 82 -4.14 25.42 -7.84
C PRO A 82 -3.59 24.60 -6.67
N GLY A 83 -2.29 24.71 -6.44
CA GLY A 83 -1.67 24.11 -5.27
C GLY A 83 -2.34 24.63 -4.00
N GLN A 84 -2.74 23.74 -3.11
CA GLN A 84 -3.27 24.11 -1.80
C GLN A 84 -2.17 23.95 -0.73
N PRO A 85 -1.40 25.01 -0.43
CA PRO A 85 -0.42 24.98 0.66
C PRO A 85 -1.11 24.61 1.96
N LEU A 86 -0.42 23.88 2.83
CA LEU A 86 -0.97 23.44 4.12
C LEU A 86 -1.49 24.63 4.96
N ALA A 87 -0.81 25.78 4.86
CA ALA A 87 -1.20 27.02 5.54
C ALA A 87 -2.51 27.64 5.03
N ALA A 88 -2.92 27.34 3.79
CA ALA A 88 -4.18 27.80 3.21
C ALA A 88 -5.34 26.80 3.42
N ARG A 89 -5.07 25.65 4.06
CA ARG A 89 -6.12 24.72 4.45
C ARG A 89 -6.76 25.24 5.72
N ASP A 90 -8.02 25.48 5.66
CA ASP A 90 -8.81 25.93 6.80
C ASP A 90 -8.98 24.77 7.80
N LEU A 91 -7.94 24.55 8.60
CA LEU A 91 -7.89 23.44 9.57
C LEU A 91 -8.87 23.66 10.71
N ASP A 92 -9.17 24.93 11.01
CA ASP A 92 -10.09 25.27 12.08
C ASP A 92 -11.53 25.01 11.65
N GLU A 93 -11.93 25.40 10.43
CA GLU A 93 -13.25 25.05 9.88
C GLU A 93 -13.48 23.53 9.84
N ARG A 94 -12.48 22.76 9.42
CA ARG A 94 -12.57 21.31 9.39
C ARG A 94 -12.69 20.68 10.78
N ARG A 95 -12.06 21.28 11.80
CA ARG A 95 -12.17 20.83 13.18
C ARG A 95 -13.58 21.11 13.70
N GLU A 96 -14.07 22.32 13.49
CA GLU A 96 -15.45 22.69 13.87
C GLU A 96 -16.50 21.83 13.18
N GLU A 97 -16.31 21.53 11.90
CA GLU A 97 -17.18 20.62 11.16
C GLU A 97 -17.20 19.21 11.77
N ARG A 98 -16.03 18.64 12.05
CA ARG A 98 -15.93 17.32 12.69
C ARG A 98 -16.56 17.31 14.08
N GLU A 99 -16.36 18.36 14.86
CA GLU A 99 -16.99 18.48 16.19
C GLU A 99 -18.51 18.59 16.09
N ARG A 100 -19.03 19.34 15.12
CA ARG A 100 -20.47 19.40 14.83
C ARG A 100 -21.02 18.02 14.48
N GLN A 101 -20.36 17.30 13.57
CA GLN A 101 -20.75 15.94 13.19
C GLN A 101 -20.65 14.96 14.37
N ALA A 102 -19.63 15.06 15.21
CA ALA A 102 -19.50 14.24 16.41
C ALA A 102 -20.62 14.49 17.42
N ARG A 103 -20.97 15.76 17.63
CA ARG A 103 -22.14 16.10 18.49
C ARG A 103 -23.45 15.59 17.92
N GLN A 104 -23.63 15.68 16.60
CA GLN A 104 -24.81 15.13 15.93
C GLN A 104 -24.87 13.61 16.07
N LEU A 105 -23.74 12.92 15.88
CA LEU A 105 -23.66 11.48 16.08
C LEU A 105 -24.05 11.09 17.51
N ALA A 106 -23.49 11.74 18.52
CA ALA A 106 -23.82 11.47 19.92
C ALA A 106 -25.31 11.64 20.21
N GLY A 107 -25.96 12.69 19.68
CA GLY A 107 -27.38 12.90 19.82
C GLY A 107 -28.25 11.82 19.14
N LEU A 108 -27.84 11.35 17.97
CA LEU A 108 -28.54 10.24 17.29
C LEU A 108 -28.33 8.92 18.05
N GLU A 109 -27.14 8.66 18.58
CA GLU A 109 -26.86 7.46 19.36
C GLU A 109 -27.64 7.41 20.67
N GLU A 110 -27.75 8.54 21.36
CA GLU A 110 -28.58 8.63 22.56
C GLU A 110 -30.03 8.33 22.26
N ARG A 111 -30.56 8.95 21.21
CA ARG A 111 -31.96 8.70 20.79
C ARG A 111 -32.17 7.25 20.34
N ALA A 112 -31.19 6.64 19.66
CA ALA A 112 -31.27 5.23 19.27
C ALA A 112 -31.31 4.29 20.48
N ARG A 113 -30.67 4.72 21.60
CA ARG A 113 -30.61 3.95 22.85
C ARG A 113 -31.87 4.09 23.69
N GLU A 114 -32.38 5.33 23.83
CA GLU A 114 -33.54 5.61 24.69
C GLU A 114 -34.87 5.21 24.05
N ASP A 115 -35.09 5.62 22.79
CA ASP A 115 -36.31 5.34 22.03
C ASP A 115 -35.97 5.09 20.57
N PRO A 116 -35.63 3.83 20.19
CA PRO A 116 -35.18 3.48 18.84
C PRO A 116 -36.24 3.78 17.78
N PRO A 117 -36.05 4.79 16.91
CA PRO A 117 -37.05 5.14 15.92
C PRO A 117 -37.30 4.04 14.89
N SER A 118 -38.54 3.97 14.38
CA SER A 118 -38.89 3.07 13.27
C SER A 118 -38.54 3.62 11.91
N SER A 119 -38.17 4.91 11.78
CA SER A 119 -37.85 5.58 10.52
C SER A 119 -36.56 5.06 9.90
N ALA A 120 -36.61 4.70 8.62
CA ALA A 120 -35.44 4.28 7.85
C ALA A 120 -34.42 5.41 7.69
N GLU A 121 -34.87 6.65 7.52
CA GLU A 121 -34.03 7.84 7.37
C GLU A 121 -33.20 8.11 8.62
N PHE A 122 -33.74 7.82 9.81
CA PHE A 122 -32.98 7.93 11.05
C PHE A 122 -31.79 6.99 11.06
N TRP A 123 -32.03 5.72 10.78
CA TRP A 123 -30.98 4.69 10.76
C TRP A 123 -29.98 4.91 9.64
N PHE A 124 -30.43 5.43 8.50
CA PHE A 124 -29.56 5.82 7.40
C PHE A 124 -28.63 6.98 7.83
N SER A 125 -29.18 8.01 8.48
CA SER A 125 -28.39 9.16 8.96
C SER A 125 -27.36 8.75 10.01
N LEU A 126 -27.78 7.91 10.97
CA LEU A 126 -26.89 7.35 12.00
C LEU A 126 -25.77 6.52 11.36
N GLY A 127 -26.10 5.63 10.44
CA GLY A 127 -25.12 4.78 9.74
C GLY A 127 -24.13 5.60 8.92
N ARG A 128 -24.59 6.62 8.19
CA ARG A 128 -23.70 7.52 7.45
C ARG A 128 -22.71 8.27 8.33
N LEU A 129 -23.15 8.82 9.45
CA LEU A 129 -22.25 9.50 10.38
C LEU A 129 -21.25 8.53 11.01
N ARG A 130 -21.68 7.31 11.33
CA ARG A 130 -20.76 6.26 11.81
C ARG A 130 -19.73 5.88 10.75
N ALA A 131 -20.11 5.75 9.48
CA ALA A 131 -19.17 5.47 8.39
C ALA A 131 -18.08 6.56 8.30
N GLN A 132 -18.48 7.82 8.42
CA GLN A 132 -17.56 8.95 8.30
C GLN A 132 -16.64 9.15 9.50
N LEU A 133 -17.12 8.91 10.72
CA LEU A 133 -16.42 9.27 11.96
C LEU A 133 -15.80 8.08 12.68
N VAL A 134 -16.38 6.90 12.54
CA VAL A 134 -15.96 5.69 13.27
C VAL A 134 -15.43 4.62 12.35
N GLY A 135 -16.22 4.20 11.36
CA GLY A 135 -15.80 3.23 10.36
C GLY A 135 -16.94 2.36 9.83
N PRO A 136 -16.65 1.54 8.80
CA PRO A 136 -17.67 0.78 8.09
C PRO A 136 -18.36 -0.30 8.95
N GLY A 137 -17.66 -0.88 9.93
CA GLY A 137 -18.25 -1.88 10.82
C GLY A 137 -19.41 -1.34 11.66
N GLU A 138 -19.20 -0.17 12.26
CA GLU A 138 -20.22 0.51 13.08
C GLU A 138 -21.38 1.05 12.24
N ALA A 139 -21.08 1.50 11.03
CA ALA A 139 -22.11 1.89 10.07
C ALA A 139 -22.99 0.70 9.67
N ALA A 140 -22.40 -0.45 9.37
CA ALA A 140 -23.13 -1.67 9.04
C ALA A 140 -24.07 -2.12 10.17
N ALA A 141 -23.66 -1.95 11.44
CA ALA A 141 -24.51 -2.24 12.58
C ALA A 141 -25.76 -1.36 12.59
N ALA A 142 -25.60 -0.05 12.36
CA ALA A 142 -26.75 0.89 12.31
C ALA A 142 -27.70 0.56 11.16
N PHE A 143 -27.20 0.25 9.97
CA PHE A 143 -28.04 -0.13 8.83
C PHE A 143 -28.80 -1.44 9.08
N ARG A 144 -28.18 -2.43 9.74
CA ARG A 144 -28.87 -3.68 10.12
C ARG A 144 -30.01 -3.42 11.12
N GLU A 145 -29.79 -2.54 12.11
CA GLU A 145 -30.85 -2.14 13.04
C GLU A 145 -32.01 -1.45 12.33
N GLY A 146 -31.73 -0.60 11.35
CA GLY A 146 -32.75 -0.01 10.50
C GLY A 146 -33.53 -1.04 9.68
N LEU A 147 -32.82 -2.01 9.08
CA LEU A 147 -33.43 -3.11 8.32
C LEU A 147 -34.24 -4.07 9.19
N ALA A 148 -33.89 -4.26 10.45
CA ALA A 148 -34.71 -5.05 11.36
C ALA A 148 -36.10 -4.46 11.56
N ARG A 149 -36.24 -3.13 11.39
CA ARG A 149 -37.54 -2.40 11.48
C ARG A 149 -38.17 -2.17 10.10
N ASN A 150 -37.36 -2.04 9.08
CA ASN A 150 -37.76 -1.79 7.69
C ASN A 150 -37.05 -2.77 6.73
N PRO A 151 -37.43 -4.07 6.73
CA PRO A 151 -36.66 -5.11 6.04
C PRO A 151 -36.53 -4.97 4.51
N ALA A 152 -37.39 -4.19 3.91
CA ALA A 152 -37.46 -4.00 2.47
C ALA A 152 -37.03 -2.61 2.01
N ASP A 153 -36.54 -1.76 2.91
CA ASP A 153 -36.17 -0.39 2.58
C ASP A 153 -34.94 -0.37 1.63
N PRO A 154 -35.08 0.14 0.39
CA PRO A 154 -34.03 0.08 -0.61
C PRO A 154 -32.82 0.96 -0.26
N LEU A 155 -33.05 2.06 0.48
CA LEU A 155 -31.96 2.96 0.89
C LEU A 155 -31.05 2.28 1.90
N LEU A 156 -31.63 1.60 2.90
CA LEU A 156 -30.86 0.87 3.91
C LEU A 156 -30.19 -0.38 3.32
N LEU A 157 -30.84 -1.09 2.39
CA LEU A 157 -30.23 -2.23 1.70
C LEU A 157 -29.02 -1.80 0.87
N ALA A 158 -29.15 -0.70 0.11
CA ALA A 158 -28.04 -0.16 -0.68
C ALA A 158 -26.89 0.28 0.22
N ALA A 159 -27.19 1.08 1.26
CA ALA A 159 -26.19 1.59 2.19
C ALA A 159 -25.43 0.46 2.93
N LEU A 160 -26.13 -0.60 3.34
CA LEU A 160 -25.48 -1.77 3.93
C LEU A 160 -24.58 -2.48 2.92
N GLY A 161 -25.03 -2.63 1.67
CA GLY A 161 -24.22 -3.21 0.59
C GLY A 161 -22.93 -2.43 0.34
N GLU A 162 -23.03 -1.11 0.23
CA GLU A 162 -21.88 -0.21 0.03
C GLU A 162 -20.86 -0.32 1.18
N VAL A 163 -21.32 -0.24 2.42
CA VAL A 163 -20.44 -0.32 3.58
C VAL A 163 -19.78 -1.69 3.73
N LEU A 164 -20.43 -2.78 3.31
CA LEU A 164 -19.81 -4.12 3.28
C LEU A 164 -18.72 -4.24 2.20
N VAL A 165 -18.87 -3.55 1.07
CA VAL A 165 -17.82 -3.46 0.04
C VAL A 165 -16.65 -2.63 0.55
N GLU A 166 -16.91 -1.51 1.22
CA GLU A 166 -15.88 -0.69 1.84
C GLU A 166 -15.11 -1.47 2.91
N ALA A 167 -15.80 -2.18 3.80
CA ALA A 167 -15.18 -3.04 4.81
C ALA A 167 -14.34 -4.19 4.23
N ALA A 168 -14.64 -4.60 2.99
CA ALA A 168 -13.90 -5.61 2.24
C ALA A 168 -12.88 -5.00 1.24
N GLU A 169 -12.40 -3.78 1.51
CA GLU A 169 -11.40 -3.07 0.71
C GLU A 169 -11.76 -2.98 -0.78
N GLY A 170 -13.05 -2.72 -1.07
CA GLY A 170 -13.57 -2.59 -2.42
C GLY A 170 -14.01 -3.91 -3.08
N THR A 171 -13.91 -5.04 -2.36
CA THR A 171 -14.34 -6.33 -2.89
C THR A 171 -15.85 -6.53 -2.69
N VAL A 172 -16.58 -6.84 -3.76
CA VAL A 172 -18.01 -7.17 -3.67
C VAL A 172 -18.18 -8.57 -3.08
N THR A 173 -18.51 -8.65 -1.81
CA THR A 173 -18.77 -9.90 -1.12
C THR A 173 -20.09 -10.54 -1.55
N PRO A 174 -20.30 -11.86 -1.36
CA PRO A 174 -21.61 -12.49 -1.63
C PRO A 174 -22.76 -11.79 -0.91
N ALA A 175 -22.57 -11.39 0.35
CA ALA A 175 -23.56 -10.66 1.13
C ALA A 175 -23.92 -9.29 0.50
N ALA A 176 -22.92 -8.52 0.08
CA ALA A 176 -23.15 -7.25 -0.60
C ALA A 176 -23.90 -7.45 -1.93
N LYS A 177 -23.54 -8.49 -2.69
CA LYS A 177 -24.20 -8.83 -3.94
C LYS A 177 -25.69 -9.17 -3.73
N GLU A 178 -26.04 -9.91 -2.69
CA GLU A 178 -27.44 -10.23 -2.33
C GLU A 178 -28.22 -8.96 -2.04
N LEU A 179 -27.67 -8.04 -1.26
CA LEU A 179 -28.30 -6.75 -0.92
C LEU A 179 -28.55 -5.91 -2.18
N PHE A 180 -27.56 -5.78 -3.07
CA PHE A 180 -27.74 -5.03 -4.31
C PHE A 180 -28.74 -5.70 -5.27
N THR A 181 -28.78 -7.02 -5.28
CA THR A 181 -29.80 -7.76 -6.03
C THR A 181 -31.20 -7.46 -5.48
N ALA A 182 -31.34 -7.46 -4.17
CA ALA A 182 -32.60 -7.13 -3.51
C ALA A 182 -33.07 -5.68 -3.78
N VAL A 183 -32.15 -4.72 -3.90
CA VAL A 183 -32.44 -3.35 -4.32
C VAL A 183 -32.90 -3.32 -5.76
N ARG A 184 -32.13 -3.92 -6.68
CA ARG A 184 -32.46 -3.96 -8.12
C ARG A 184 -33.85 -4.57 -8.38
N ASP A 185 -34.19 -5.66 -7.72
CA ASP A 185 -35.43 -6.37 -7.93
C ASP A 185 -36.67 -5.59 -7.39
N ARG A 186 -36.41 -4.52 -6.61
CA ARG A 186 -37.43 -3.59 -6.10
C ARG A 186 -37.44 -2.24 -6.80
N ALA A 187 -36.40 -1.95 -7.59
CA ALA A 187 -36.40 -0.73 -8.40
C ALA A 187 -37.44 -0.86 -9.52
N PRO A 188 -38.29 0.16 -9.73
CA PRO A 188 -39.30 0.15 -10.78
C PRO A 188 -38.71 0.21 -12.18
#